data_a52e8e20d2b16ec35ed23ae206c658d5
#
_entry.id   a52e8e20d2b16ec35ed23ae206c658d5
#
_cell.length_a   1.000
_cell.length_b   1.000
_cell.length_c   1.000
_cell.angle_alpha   90.00
_cell.angle_beta   90.00
_cell.angle_gamma   90.00
#
_symmetry.space_group_name_H-M   'P 1'
#
loop_
_entity.id
_entity.type
_entity.pdbx_description
1 polymer ?
#
loop_
_entity_poly.entity_id
_entity_poly.type
_entity_poly.pdbx_seq_one_letter_code
_entity_poly.pdbx_strand_id
1 'polypeptide(L)'
;MKKILIATLLFLLTAGLSQAADTAPAKQDPAWLTEARASIKADKYNQAIQQLQAANETSSADWNNLLGYSLRKKQPPDLAGAEKYYQAALKIDPSHRGALEYYGMLKLMNNDLPGAEALLARLDKVCTFGCEEYSDLKEAIKKYKAKKESQPF
;
A
#
# COMPACT_ATOMS: atom_id res chain seq x y z
N MET A 1 -30.23 -4.16 83.11
CA MET A 1 -29.24 -3.19 82.64
C MET A 1 -28.49 -3.83 81.41
N LYS A 2 -28.97 -3.59 80.25
CA LYS A 2 -28.41 -4.19 78.98
C LYS A 2 -27.51 -3.16 78.30
N LYS A 3 -26.21 -3.46 78.18
CA LYS A 3 -25.24 -2.63 77.47
C LYS A 3 -25.30 -3.03 75.98
N ILE A 4 -25.70 -2.08 75.16
CA ILE A 4 -25.71 -2.23 73.71
C ILE A 4 -24.34 -1.76 73.21
N LEU A 5 -23.55 -2.68 72.63
CA LEU A 5 -22.32 -2.40 71.88
C LEU A 5 -22.67 -2.11 70.41
N ILE A 6 -22.46 -0.87 70.01
CA ILE A 6 -22.57 -0.47 68.64
C ILE A 6 -21.20 -0.69 67.94
N ALA A 7 -21.12 -1.69 67.10
CA ALA A 7 -19.96 -1.92 66.26
C ALA A 7 -20.10 -1.09 64.96
N THR A 8 -19.31 -0.03 64.83
CA THR A 8 -19.19 0.77 63.64
C THR A 8 -18.31 0.03 62.62
N LEU A 9 -18.93 -0.47 61.57
CA LEU A 9 -18.26 -1.09 60.45
C LEU A 9 -17.74 0.00 59.49
N LEU A 10 -16.43 0.19 59.46
CA LEU A 10 -15.75 1.15 58.57
C LEU A 10 -15.61 0.50 57.19
N PHE A 11 -16.39 0.94 56.23
CA PHE A 11 -16.32 0.50 54.86
C PHE A 11 -15.25 1.32 54.12
N LEU A 12 -14.06 0.74 53.92
CA LEU A 12 -12.99 1.32 53.09
C LEU A 12 -13.38 1.19 51.63
N LEU A 13 -13.83 2.28 51.00
CA LEU A 13 -13.96 2.39 49.55
C LEU A 13 -12.56 2.51 48.95
N THR A 14 -12.03 1.43 48.39
CA THR A 14 -10.89 1.48 47.49
C THR A 14 -11.37 1.96 46.12
N ALA A 15 -11.17 3.24 45.80
CA ALA A 15 -11.33 3.78 44.47
C ALA A 15 -10.23 3.18 43.56
N GLY A 16 -10.59 2.16 42.79
CA GLY A 16 -9.74 1.66 41.74
C GLY A 16 -9.57 2.72 40.65
N LEU A 17 -8.37 3.30 40.53
CA LEU A 17 -7.97 4.09 39.36
C LEU A 17 -7.90 3.16 38.16
N SER A 18 -8.97 3.10 37.37
CA SER A 18 -8.92 2.55 36.03
C SER A 18 -8.05 3.46 35.21
N GLN A 19 -6.79 3.10 34.99
CA GLN A 19 -5.97 3.67 33.94
C GLN A 19 -6.58 3.21 32.61
N ALA A 20 -7.41 4.08 32.01
CA ALA A 20 -7.73 3.98 30.58
C ALA A 20 -6.40 4.17 29.85
N ALA A 21 -5.86 3.09 29.31
CA ALA A 21 -4.75 3.17 28.36
C ALA A 21 -5.25 4.00 27.18
N ASP A 22 -4.74 5.22 27.04
CA ASP A 22 -4.89 6.06 25.85
C ASP A 22 -4.19 5.36 24.69
N THR A 23 -4.85 4.36 24.10
CA THR A 23 -4.51 3.88 22.78
C THR A 23 -4.96 4.95 21.80
N ALA A 24 -4.00 5.78 21.35
CA ALA A 24 -4.26 6.70 20.28
C ALA A 24 -4.99 5.95 19.15
N PRO A 25 -6.11 6.46 18.60
CA PRO A 25 -6.84 5.77 17.56
C PRO A 25 -5.89 5.51 16.40
N ALA A 26 -5.83 4.25 15.92
CA ALA A 26 -5.06 3.91 14.75
C ALA A 26 -5.44 4.86 13.61
N LYS A 27 -4.44 5.48 12.98
CA LYS A 27 -4.65 6.45 11.90
C LYS A 27 -5.44 5.76 10.80
N GLN A 28 -6.70 6.11 10.68
CA GLN A 28 -7.59 5.51 9.69
C GLN A 28 -7.20 5.99 8.29
N ASP A 29 -7.12 5.06 7.33
CA ASP A 29 -6.87 5.43 5.93
C ASP A 29 -7.92 6.43 5.45
N PRO A 30 -7.56 7.41 4.64
CA PRO A 30 -8.53 8.32 4.03
C PRO A 30 -9.59 7.56 3.23
N ALA A 31 -10.82 8.05 3.21
CA ALA A 31 -11.93 7.39 2.52
C ALA A 31 -11.62 7.08 1.05
N TRP A 32 -11.02 8.03 0.33
CA TRP A 32 -10.63 7.86 -1.07
C TRP A 32 -9.68 6.66 -1.29
N LEU A 33 -8.78 6.42 -0.34
CA LEU A 33 -7.80 5.34 -0.43
C LEU A 33 -8.49 3.97 -0.28
N THR A 34 -9.39 3.86 0.69
CA THR A 34 -10.18 2.66 0.94
C THR A 34 -11.10 2.34 -0.25
N GLU A 35 -11.78 3.36 -0.80
CA GLU A 35 -12.68 3.22 -1.94
C GLU A 35 -11.94 2.80 -3.21
N ALA A 36 -10.82 3.46 -3.52
CA ALA A 36 -9.99 3.13 -4.68
C ALA A 36 -9.43 1.71 -4.59
N ARG A 37 -8.91 1.30 -3.43
CA ARG A 37 -8.43 -0.07 -3.19
C ARG A 37 -9.56 -1.11 -3.35
N ALA A 38 -10.77 -0.82 -2.88
CA ALA A 38 -11.92 -1.70 -3.04
C ALA A 38 -12.30 -1.86 -4.53
N SER A 39 -12.31 -0.77 -5.29
CA SER A 39 -12.58 -0.81 -6.74
C SER A 39 -11.49 -1.59 -7.50
N ILE A 40 -10.22 -1.39 -7.16
CA ILE A 40 -9.08 -2.13 -7.73
C ILE A 40 -9.20 -3.63 -7.43
N LYS A 41 -9.52 -4.00 -6.19
CA LYS A 41 -9.71 -5.40 -5.79
C LYS A 41 -10.85 -6.09 -6.54
N ALA A 42 -11.85 -5.32 -6.97
CA ALA A 42 -12.99 -5.79 -7.77
C ALA A 42 -12.73 -5.70 -9.29
N ASP A 43 -11.49 -5.44 -9.74
CA ASP A 43 -11.07 -5.23 -11.14
C ASP A 43 -11.82 -4.07 -11.85
N LYS A 44 -12.41 -3.16 -11.08
CA LYS A 44 -13.16 -1.99 -11.58
C LYS A 44 -12.23 -0.80 -11.80
N TYR A 45 -11.20 -0.96 -12.66
CA TYR A 45 -10.14 0.02 -12.82
C TYR A 45 -10.63 1.40 -13.29
N ASN A 46 -11.62 1.46 -14.19
CA ASN A 46 -12.19 2.75 -14.61
C ASN A 46 -12.90 3.48 -13.45
N GLN A 47 -13.57 2.75 -12.57
CA GLN A 47 -14.18 3.33 -11.35
C GLN A 47 -13.09 3.83 -10.39
N ALA A 48 -12.03 3.05 -10.16
CA ALA A 48 -10.91 3.46 -9.34
C ALA A 48 -10.25 4.75 -9.87
N ILE A 49 -10.07 4.86 -11.19
CA ILE A 49 -9.54 6.07 -11.84
C ILE A 49 -10.44 7.28 -11.54
N GLN A 50 -11.76 7.16 -11.71
CA GLN A 50 -12.71 8.24 -11.42
C GLN A 50 -12.67 8.68 -9.96
N GLN A 51 -12.64 7.72 -9.02
CA GLN A 51 -12.54 7.98 -7.57
C GLN A 51 -11.24 8.70 -7.20
N LEU A 52 -10.11 8.22 -7.74
CA LEU A 52 -8.80 8.83 -7.52
C LEU A 52 -8.75 10.24 -8.10
N GLN A 53 -9.25 10.46 -9.32
CA GLN A 53 -9.30 11.77 -9.94
C GLN A 53 -10.19 12.75 -9.16
N ALA A 54 -11.33 12.29 -8.64
CA ALA A 54 -12.21 13.11 -7.80
C ALA A 54 -11.54 13.50 -6.47
N ALA A 55 -10.76 12.61 -5.86
CA ALA A 55 -10.00 12.89 -4.65
C ALA A 55 -8.87 13.90 -4.85
N ASN A 56 -8.25 13.90 -6.03
CA ASN A 56 -7.20 14.83 -6.46
C ASN A 56 -6.02 15.00 -5.46
N GLU A 57 -5.61 13.91 -4.81
CA GLU A 57 -4.54 13.89 -3.79
C GLU A 57 -3.15 13.77 -4.43
N THR A 58 -2.84 14.68 -5.34
CA THR A 58 -1.65 14.62 -6.21
C THR A 58 -0.31 14.64 -5.45
N SER A 59 -0.29 15.08 -4.20
CA SER A 59 0.87 15.06 -3.30
C SER A 59 1.07 13.73 -2.58
N SER A 60 0.13 12.78 -2.71
CA SER A 60 0.22 11.45 -2.10
C SER A 60 0.91 10.46 -3.03
N ALA A 61 1.93 9.75 -2.52
CA ALA A 61 2.58 8.67 -3.26
C ALA A 61 1.62 7.49 -3.51
N ASP A 62 0.80 7.11 -2.52
CA ASP A 62 -0.25 6.11 -2.67
C ASP A 62 -1.25 6.45 -3.78
N TRP A 63 -1.71 7.71 -3.81
CA TRP A 63 -2.65 8.16 -4.83
C TRP A 63 -2.05 8.02 -6.24
N ASN A 64 -0.83 8.49 -6.44
CA ASN A 64 -0.13 8.38 -7.71
C ASN A 64 0.10 6.91 -8.09
N ASN A 65 0.54 6.08 -7.13
CA ASN A 65 0.74 4.64 -7.36
C ASN A 65 -0.56 3.93 -7.81
N LEU A 66 -1.67 4.15 -7.10
CA LEU A 66 -2.95 3.51 -7.42
C LEU A 66 -3.53 3.98 -8.76
N LEU A 67 -3.34 5.26 -9.10
CA LEU A 67 -3.76 5.79 -10.40
C LEU A 67 -2.91 5.17 -11.53
N GLY A 68 -1.59 5.11 -11.36
CA GLY A 68 -0.70 4.41 -12.29
C GLY A 68 -1.08 2.94 -12.47
N TYR A 69 -1.34 2.23 -11.37
CA TYR A 69 -1.79 0.84 -11.40
C TYR A 69 -3.10 0.67 -12.19
N SER A 70 -4.10 1.51 -11.89
CA SER A 70 -5.40 1.44 -12.54
C SER A 70 -5.31 1.73 -14.04
N LEU A 71 -4.49 2.71 -14.45
CA LEU A 71 -4.25 3.02 -15.86
C LEU A 71 -3.55 1.87 -16.59
N ARG A 72 -2.60 1.19 -15.96
CA ARG A 72 -1.92 0.02 -16.53
C ARG A 72 -2.86 -1.18 -16.69
N LYS A 73 -3.81 -1.34 -15.77
CA LYS A 73 -4.71 -2.52 -15.70
C LYS A 73 -6.02 -2.35 -16.46
N LYS A 74 -6.48 -1.10 -16.71
CA LYS A 74 -7.71 -0.87 -17.48
C LYS A 74 -7.61 -1.41 -18.92
N GLN A 75 -8.75 -1.53 -19.59
CA GLN A 75 -8.83 -1.95 -20.99
C GLN A 75 -9.39 -0.82 -21.87
N PRO A 76 -8.69 -0.42 -22.94
CA PRO A 76 -7.28 -0.72 -23.23
C PRO A 76 -6.34 -0.06 -22.20
N PRO A 77 -5.12 -0.60 -21.95
CA PRO A 77 -4.21 -0.04 -20.98
C PRO A 77 -3.62 1.30 -21.47
N ASP A 78 -3.41 2.22 -20.54
CA ASP A 78 -2.68 3.47 -20.76
C ASP A 78 -1.30 3.37 -20.09
N LEU A 79 -0.35 2.79 -20.78
CA LEU A 79 0.99 2.55 -20.24
C LEU A 79 1.79 3.85 -20.05
N ALA A 80 1.61 4.83 -20.94
CA ALA A 80 2.29 6.13 -20.84
C ALA A 80 1.77 6.94 -19.64
N GLY A 81 0.45 6.97 -19.44
CA GLY A 81 -0.16 7.57 -18.27
C GLY A 81 0.29 6.88 -16.98
N ALA A 82 0.31 5.54 -16.97
CA ALA A 82 0.77 4.76 -15.82
C ALA A 82 2.22 5.08 -15.45
N GLU A 83 3.12 5.15 -16.43
CA GLU A 83 4.53 5.49 -16.22
C GLU A 83 4.69 6.85 -15.54
N LYS A 84 3.99 7.88 -16.04
CA LYS A 84 3.99 9.23 -15.47
C LYS A 84 3.63 9.22 -13.98
N TYR A 85 2.59 8.47 -13.61
CA TYR A 85 2.13 8.44 -12.23
C TYR A 85 3.03 7.60 -11.32
N TYR A 86 3.62 6.51 -11.78
CA TYR A 86 4.65 5.80 -11.00
C TYR A 86 5.90 6.66 -10.76
N GLN A 87 6.33 7.41 -11.76
CA GLN A 87 7.43 8.37 -11.59
C GLN A 87 7.09 9.46 -10.57
N ALA A 88 5.86 9.97 -10.60
CA ALA A 88 5.38 10.96 -9.62
C ALA A 88 5.34 10.36 -8.21
N ALA A 89 4.85 9.13 -8.04
CA ALA A 89 4.87 8.43 -6.76
C ALA A 89 6.29 8.31 -6.21
N LEU A 90 7.25 7.87 -7.04
CA LEU A 90 8.66 7.69 -6.65
C LEU A 90 9.44 8.99 -6.48
N LYS A 91 8.93 10.11 -7.00
CA LYS A 91 9.46 11.45 -6.71
C LYS A 91 9.03 11.92 -5.31
N ILE A 92 7.81 11.58 -4.89
CA ILE A 92 7.26 11.91 -3.57
C ILE A 92 7.86 11.00 -2.50
N ASP A 93 7.83 9.68 -2.74
CA ASP A 93 8.43 8.66 -1.87
C ASP A 93 9.32 7.72 -2.69
N PRO A 94 10.64 7.94 -2.72
CA PRO A 94 11.59 7.10 -3.44
C PRO A 94 11.63 5.64 -2.97
N SER A 95 11.10 5.35 -1.78
CA SER A 95 11.06 4.02 -1.15
C SER A 95 9.69 3.35 -1.24
N HIS A 96 8.72 3.95 -1.95
CA HIS A 96 7.37 3.42 -2.08
C HIS A 96 7.36 2.06 -2.79
N ARG A 97 7.24 0.98 -2.01
CA ARG A 97 7.42 -0.40 -2.49
C ARG A 97 6.48 -0.76 -3.64
N GLY A 98 5.19 -0.49 -3.50
CA GLY A 98 4.22 -0.77 -4.57
C GLY A 98 4.50 -0.01 -5.87
N ALA A 99 5.01 1.24 -5.80
CA ALA A 99 5.37 1.98 -7.01
C ALA A 99 6.63 1.41 -7.67
N LEU A 100 7.62 0.97 -6.89
CA LEU A 100 8.81 0.29 -7.40
C LEU A 100 8.45 -1.02 -8.11
N GLU A 101 7.59 -1.85 -7.51
CA GLU A 101 7.10 -3.11 -8.06
C GLU A 101 6.31 -2.87 -9.37
N TYR A 102 5.26 -2.05 -9.30
CA TYR A 102 4.34 -1.90 -10.44
C TYR A 102 4.98 -1.16 -11.61
N TYR A 103 5.89 -0.23 -11.33
CA TYR A 103 6.70 0.37 -12.40
C TYR A 103 7.65 -0.64 -13.01
N GLY A 104 8.26 -1.53 -12.23
CA GLY A 104 9.06 -2.65 -12.73
C GLY A 104 8.25 -3.57 -13.65
N MET A 105 7.02 -3.91 -13.26
CA MET A 105 6.10 -4.67 -14.11
C MET A 105 5.79 -3.94 -15.43
N LEU A 106 5.58 -2.62 -15.38
CA LEU A 106 5.35 -1.81 -16.58
C LEU A 106 6.59 -1.78 -17.49
N LYS A 107 7.80 -1.70 -16.93
CA LYS A 107 9.05 -1.77 -17.69
C LYS A 107 9.16 -3.09 -18.48
N LEU A 108 8.77 -4.21 -17.87
CA LEU A 108 8.72 -5.50 -18.59
C LEU A 108 7.68 -5.50 -19.73
N MET A 109 6.52 -4.87 -19.53
CA MET A 109 5.51 -4.71 -20.60
C MET A 109 6.05 -3.90 -21.78
N ASN A 110 6.92 -2.92 -21.51
CA ASN A 110 7.59 -2.09 -22.52
C ASN A 110 8.88 -2.73 -23.07
N ASN A 111 9.18 -3.99 -22.76
CA ASN A 111 10.41 -4.70 -23.10
C ASN A 111 11.70 -4.05 -22.56
N ASP A 112 11.60 -3.27 -21.49
CA ASP A 112 12.72 -2.62 -20.79
C ASP A 112 13.15 -3.47 -19.58
N LEU A 113 13.85 -4.59 -19.86
CA LEU A 113 14.37 -5.47 -18.81
C LEU A 113 15.39 -4.75 -17.91
N PRO A 114 16.35 -3.95 -18.44
CA PRO A 114 17.28 -3.21 -17.57
C PRO A 114 16.58 -2.26 -16.60
N GLY A 115 15.55 -1.57 -17.06
CA GLY A 115 14.73 -0.70 -16.20
C GLY A 115 14.01 -1.47 -15.09
N ALA A 116 13.46 -2.64 -15.39
CA ALA A 116 12.83 -3.50 -14.38
C ALA A 116 13.85 -4.00 -13.33
N GLU A 117 15.03 -4.42 -13.77
CA GLU A 117 16.12 -4.87 -12.87
C GLU A 117 16.63 -3.75 -11.97
N ALA A 118 16.72 -2.52 -12.49
CA ALA A 118 17.08 -1.35 -11.68
C ALA A 118 16.05 -1.08 -10.57
N LEU A 119 14.75 -1.22 -10.86
CA LEU A 119 13.68 -1.07 -9.86
C LEU A 119 13.69 -2.21 -8.84
N LEU A 120 13.99 -3.46 -9.27
CA LEU A 120 14.17 -4.58 -8.35
C LEU A 120 15.35 -4.34 -7.39
N ALA A 121 16.48 -3.81 -7.88
CA ALA A 121 17.63 -3.47 -7.05
C ALA A 121 17.33 -2.36 -6.03
N ARG A 122 16.40 -1.45 -6.34
CA ARG A 122 15.89 -0.47 -5.37
C ARG A 122 15.01 -1.14 -4.32
N LEU A 123 14.11 -2.06 -4.70
CA LEU A 123 13.29 -2.84 -3.77
C LEU A 123 14.15 -3.67 -2.81
N ASP A 124 15.22 -4.27 -3.29
CA ASP A 124 16.16 -5.03 -2.46
C ASP A 124 16.72 -4.19 -1.30
N LYS A 125 17.04 -2.93 -1.57
CA LYS A 125 17.52 -1.98 -0.54
C LYS A 125 16.43 -1.55 0.46
N VAL A 126 15.19 -1.47 0.01
CA VAL A 126 14.05 -1.06 0.85
C VAL A 126 13.52 -2.21 1.69
N CYS A 127 13.62 -3.43 1.19
CA CYS A 127 13.07 -4.64 1.79
C CYS A 127 14.15 -5.48 2.51
N THR A 128 14.76 -4.94 3.56
CA THR A 128 15.92 -5.55 4.28
C THR A 128 15.69 -6.98 4.78
N PHE A 129 14.44 -7.37 5.05
CA PHE A 129 14.07 -8.73 5.49
C PHE A 129 13.18 -9.45 4.47
N GLY A 130 13.15 -8.97 3.22
CA GLY A 130 12.23 -9.43 2.19
C GLY A 130 10.88 -8.73 2.29
N CYS A 131 10.17 -8.67 1.16
CA CYS A 131 8.80 -8.20 1.06
C CYS A 131 8.14 -8.84 -0.16
N GLU A 132 6.81 -8.81 -0.19
CA GLU A 132 6.01 -9.37 -1.28
C GLU A 132 6.36 -8.70 -2.62
N GLU A 133 6.45 -7.37 -2.62
CA GLU A 133 6.72 -6.56 -3.82
C GLU A 133 8.08 -6.92 -4.48
N TYR A 134 9.10 -7.22 -3.67
CA TYR A 134 10.38 -7.70 -4.18
C TYR A 134 10.26 -9.08 -4.82
N SER A 135 9.57 -9.99 -4.13
CA SER A 135 9.37 -11.37 -4.59
C SER A 135 8.60 -11.42 -5.90
N ASP A 136 7.55 -10.61 -6.00
CA ASP A 136 6.67 -10.55 -7.18
C ASP A 136 7.39 -9.97 -8.39
N LEU A 137 8.12 -8.87 -8.24
CA LEU A 137 8.88 -8.30 -9.36
C LEU A 137 10.02 -9.23 -9.78
N LYS A 138 10.71 -9.88 -8.84
CA LYS A 138 11.78 -10.85 -9.13
C LYS A 138 11.25 -12.04 -9.94
N GLU A 139 10.10 -12.58 -9.56
CA GLU A 139 9.46 -13.68 -10.28
C GLU A 139 8.97 -13.24 -11.67
N ALA A 140 8.44 -12.02 -11.81
CA ALA A 140 8.04 -11.47 -13.10
C ALA A 140 9.24 -11.32 -14.05
N ILE A 141 10.38 -10.83 -13.57
CA ILE A 141 11.63 -10.73 -14.35
C ILE A 141 12.09 -12.11 -14.80
N LYS A 142 12.06 -13.11 -13.89
CA LYS A 142 12.43 -14.48 -14.22
C LYS A 142 11.54 -15.06 -15.33
N LYS A 143 10.22 -14.91 -15.21
CA LYS A 143 9.26 -15.34 -16.26
C LYS A 143 9.48 -14.64 -17.58
N TYR A 144 9.77 -13.34 -17.55
CA TYR A 144 10.06 -12.56 -18.75
C TYR A 144 11.31 -13.09 -19.48
N LYS A 145 12.41 -13.35 -18.74
CA LYS A 145 13.64 -13.92 -19.31
C LYS A 145 13.39 -15.29 -19.95
N ALA A 146 12.75 -16.20 -19.22
CA ALA A 146 12.45 -17.55 -19.72
C ALA A 146 11.58 -17.51 -21.00
N LYS A 147 10.60 -16.59 -21.06
CA LYS A 147 9.78 -16.41 -22.26
C LYS A 147 10.61 -15.93 -23.47
N LYS A 148 11.58 -15.04 -23.25
CA LYS A 148 12.46 -14.54 -24.32
C LYS A 148 13.42 -15.64 -24.83
N GLU A 149 13.94 -16.50 -23.96
CA GLU A 149 14.80 -17.62 -24.31
C GLU A 149 14.05 -18.71 -25.10
N SER A 150 12.75 -18.91 -24.80
CA SER A 150 11.91 -19.89 -25.49
C SER A 150 11.38 -19.44 -26.86
N GLN A 151 11.56 -18.18 -27.23
CA GLN A 151 11.17 -17.61 -28.52
C GLN A 151 12.42 -17.09 -29.27
N PRO A 152 13.32 -17.97 -29.76
CA PRO A 152 14.39 -17.54 -30.65
C PRO A 152 13.77 -17.02 -31.95
N PHE A 153 14.34 -15.96 -32.51
CA PHE A 153 13.94 -15.28 -33.76
C PHE A 153 13.85 -16.22 -34.96
#